data_2feacffdff98524046ccc4dd79c3f9ba
#
_entry.id   2feacffdff98524046ccc4dd79c3f9ba
#
_cell.length_a   1.000
_cell.length_b   1.000
_cell.length_c   1.000
_cell.angle_alpha   90.00
_cell.angle_beta   90.00
_cell.angle_gamma   90.00
#
_symmetry.space_group_name_H-M   'P 1'
#
loop_
_entity.id
_entity.type
_entity.pdbx_description
1 polymer ?
#
loop_
_entity_poly.entity_id
_entity_poly.type
_entity_poly.pdbx_seq_one_letter_code
_entity_poly.pdbx_strand_id
1 'polypeptide(L)'
;PSNLYIWQHLDEKTKLEDYTTTSHLIGEWYQQICRSSHSIGIYEKDVKEAVKEITRKLDKMGRLYIQKNILDAGERELDYLKSAGFIIMDEQKIGFVHQSILDYFISNRMCKDYYNGESIEQIVGEKNKQTLSKRYQVQMFLQNLLENDVSDFLSAGDKLVDSLQIRPYIKYVFYEILRQVSEPDEKIVEYVKRECKDEGKRD
;
A
#
# COMPACT_ATOMS: atom_id res chain seq x y z
N PRO A 1 -10.38 -13.91 0.98
CA PRO A 1 -11.65 -13.27 0.57
C PRO A 1 -11.44 -12.03 -0.29
N SER A 2 -10.58 -11.05 0.10
CA SER A 2 -10.34 -9.83 -0.68
C SER A 2 -9.77 -10.09 -2.07
N ASN A 3 -8.80 -10.99 -2.21
CA ASN A 3 -8.18 -11.31 -3.50
C ASN A 3 -9.17 -11.96 -4.47
N LEU A 4 -10.09 -12.81 -3.99
CA LEU A 4 -11.16 -13.39 -4.81
C LEU A 4 -12.13 -12.34 -5.32
N TYR A 5 -12.48 -11.36 -4.48
CA TYR A 5 -13.32 -10.24 -4.88
C TYR A 5 -12.65 -9.40 -5.98
N ILE A 6 -11.38 -9.03 -5.80
CA ILE A 6 -10.62 -8.27 -6.78
C ILE A 6 -10.53 -9.07 -8.09
N TRP A 7 -10.22 -10.36 -7.99
CA TRP A 7 -10.10 -11.25 -9.14
C TRP A 7 -11.37 -11.31 -10.01
N GLN A 8 -12.55 -11.34 -9.38
CA GLN A 8 -13.84 -11.33 -10.10
C GLN A 8 -14.10 -10.07 -10.92
N HIS A 9 -13.36 -8.98 -10.65
CA HIS A 9 -13.50 -7.69 -11.33
C HIS A 9 -12.39 -7.42 -12.35
N LEU A 10 -11.40 -8.31 -12.44
CA LEU A 10 -10.35 -8.22 -13.46
C LEU A 10 -10.83 -8.77 -14.80
N ASP A 11 -10.28 -8.23 -15.90
CA ASP A 11 -10.56 -8.73 -17.24
C ASP A 11 -10.17 -10.20 -17.39
N GLU A 12 -10.95 -10.98 -18.19
CA GLU A 12 -10.69 -12.39 -18.49
C GLU A 12 -9.30 -12.66 -19.10
N LYS A 13 -8.66 -11.62 -19.66
CA LYS A 13 -7.31 -11.70 -20.23
C LYS A 13 -6.20 -11.67 -19.16
N THR A 14 -6.54 -11.31 -17.94
CA THR A 14 -5.61 -11.21 -16.82
C THR A 14 -5.25 -12.61 -16.33
N LYS A 15 -3.97 -12.99 -16.37
CA LYS A 15 -3.50 -14.29 -15.90
C LYS A 15 -3.06 -14.19 -14.45
N LEU A 16 -3.52 -15.13 -13.61
CA LEU A 16 -3.18 -15.20 -12.17
C LEU A 16 -1.65 -15.34 -11.93
N GLU A 17 -0.97 -16.01 -12.85
CA GLU A 17 0.46 -16.27 -12.79
C GLU A 17 1.31 -14.99 -12.84
N ASP A 18 0.74 -13.90 -13.38
CA ASP A 18 1.42 -12.61 -13.53
C ASP A 18 1.38 -11.79 -12.21
N TYR A 19 0.62 -12.23 -11.19
CA TYR A 19 0.37 -11.46 -9.98
C TYR A 19 0.78 -12.22 -8.72
N THR A 20 1.92 -11.83 -8.17
CA THR A 20 2.50 -12.48 -6.99
C THR A 20 1.99 -11.90 -5.67
N THR A 21 1.48 -10.66 -5.68
CA THR A 21 1.05 -9.96 -4.46
C THR A 21 -0.35 -9.35 -4.58
N THR A 22 -0.99 -9.14 -3.43
CA THR A 22 -2.27 -8.39 -3.36
C THR A 22 -2.12 -6.97 -3.93
N SER A 23 -0.97 -6.35 -3.77
CA SER A 23 -0.67 -5.01 -4.32
C SER A 23 -0.75 -4.99 -5.84
N HIS A 24 -0.20 -6.01 -6.51
CA HIS A 24 -0.28 -6.13 -7.97
C HIS A 24 -1.72 -6.28 -8.45
N LEU A 25 -2.53 -7.13 -7.79
CA LEU A 25 -3.94 -7.31 -8.15
C LEU A 25 -4.74 -6.01 -8.01
N ILE A 26 -4.57 -5.28 -6.90
CA ILE A 26 -5.24 -3.99 -6.69
C ILE A 26 -4.77 -2.98 -7.73
N GLY A 27 -3.48 -2.93 -8.00
CA GLY A 27 -2.88 -2.04 -8.99
C GLY A 27 -3.46 -2.24 -10.38
N GLU A 28 -3.54 -3.49 -10.85
CA GLU A 28 -4.09 -3.80 -12.18
C GLU A 28 -5.58 -3.48 -12.25
N TRP A 29 -6.37 -3.88 -11.26
CA TRP A 29 -7.79 -3.53 -11.21
C TRP A 29 -8.02 -2.01 -11.27
N TYR A 30 -7.24 -1.26 -10.49
CA TYR A 30 -7.30 0.20 -10.51
C TYR A 30 -6.93 0.78 -11.88
N GLN A 31 -5.90 0.24 -12.54
CA GLN A 31 -5.52 0.66 -13.89
C GLN A 31 -6.62 0.35 -14.92
N GLN A 32 -7.29 -0.79 -14.82
CA GLN A 32 -8.43 -1.14 -15.69
C GLN A 32 -9.59 -0.17 -15.48
N ILE A 33 -9.92 0.17 -14.22
CA ILE A 33 -10.94 1.19 -13.90
C ILE A 33 -10.56 2.53 -14.53
N CYS A 34 -9.32 2.98 -14.35
CA CYS A 34 -8.87 4.26 -14.93
C CYS A 34 -8.97 4.28 -16.45
N ARG A 35 -8.52 3.21 -17.14
CA ARG A 35 -8.61 3.11 -18.60
C ARG A 35 -10.07 3.07 -19.09
N SER A 36 -10.93 2.31 -18.43
CA SER A 36 -12.33 2.13 -18.81
C SER A 36 -13.17 3.39 -18.62
N SER A 37 -12.76 4.34 -17.77
CA SER A 37 -13.48 5.60 -17.53
C SER A 37 -13.68 6.44 -18.80
N HIS A 38 -12.73 6.35 -19.74
CA HIS A 38 -12.84 7.06 -21.03
C HIS A 38 -14.05 6.64 -21.85
N SER A 39 -14.46 5.37 -21.79
CA SER A 39 -15.60 4.84 -22.55
C SER A 39 -16.93 5.50 -22.19
N ILE A 40 -17.03 6.09 -21.00
CA ILE A 40 -18.21 6.80 -20.49
C ILE A 40 -17.98 8.32 -20.37
N GLY A 41 -16.89 8.82 -20.96
CA GLY A 41 -16.58 10.24 -21.01
C GLY A 41 -16.13 10.84 -19.66
N ILE A 42 -15.48 10.04 -18.81
CA ILE A 42 -14.82 10.51 -17.58
C ILE A 42 -13.30 10.48 -17.83
N TYR A 43 -12.62 11.57 -17.48
CA TYR A 43 -11.17 11.62 -17.61
C TYR A 43 -10.48 10.79 -16.53
N GLU A 44 -9.49 10.03 -16.92
CA GLU A 44 -8.67 9.21 -15.99
C GLU A 44 -8.08 10.04 -14.84
N LYS A 45 -7.68 11.29 -15.14
CA LYS A 45 -7.16 12.22 -14.14
C LYS A 45 -8.18 12.47 -13.01
N ASP A 46 -9.45 12.66 -13.35
CA ASP A 46 -10.49 13.01 -12.39
C ASP A 46 -10.81 11.79 -11.50
N VAL A 47 -10.82 10.59 -12.08
CA VAL A 47 -10.92 9.32 -11.32
C VAL A 47 -9.75 9.19 -10.33
N LYS A 48 -8.52 9.47 -10.79
CA LYS A 48 -7.32 9.42 -9.93
C LYS A 48 -7.35 10.43 -8.80
N GLU A 49 -7.80 11.64 -9.05
CA GLU A 49 -7.92 12.67 -8.00
C GLU A 49 -9.03 12.30 -7.00
N ALA A 50 -10.16 11.75 -7.43
CA ALA A 50 -11.22 11.27 -6.53
C ALA A 50 -10.68 10.17 -5.59
N VAL A 51 -9.99 9.16 -6.12
CA VAL A 51 -9.38 8.08 -5.31
C VAL A 51 -8.35 8.62 -4.34
N LYS A 52 -7.50 9.54 -4.77
CA LYS A 52 -6.47 10.18 -3.94
C LYS A 52 -7.10 10.98 -2.80
N GLU A 53 -8.19 11.70 -3.07
CA GLU A 53 -8.89 12.46 -2.05
C GLU A 53 -9.56 11.56 -1.02
N ILE A 54 -10.29 10.53 -1.46
CA ILE A 54 -10.88 9.51 -0.57
C ILE A 54 -9.79 8.92 0.33
N THR A 55 -8.67 8.46 -0.26
CA THR A 55 -7.54 7.91 0.49
C THR A 55 -7.02 8.86 1.55
N ARG A 56 -6.76 10.12 1.16
CA ARG A 56 -6.23 11.15 2.07
C ARG A 56 -7.16 11.44 3.25
N LYS A 57 -8.47 11.51 3.01
CA LYS A 57 -9.46 11.77 4.05
C LYS A 57 -9.62 10.58 5.00
N LEU A 58 -9.69 9.36 4.46
CA LEU A 58 -9.78 8.13 5.25
C LEU A 58 -8.55 7.96 6.16
N ASP A 59 -7.36 8.12 5.60
CA ASP A 59 -6.09 7.99 6.34
C ASP A 59 -5.97 9.07 7.43
N LYS A 60 -6.24 10.34 7.10
CA LYS A 60 -6.22 11.44 8.07
C LYS A 60 -7.16 11.22 9.25
N MET A 61 -8.33 10.63 9.00
CA MET A 61 -9.33 10.35 10.04
C MET A 61 -9.11 9.00 10.75
N GLY A 62 -8.24 8.14 10.24
CA GLY A 62 -8.03 6.78 10.74
C GLY A 62 -9.30 5.93 10.69
N ARG A 63 -10.10 6.08 9.62
CA ARG A 63 -11.41 5.44 9.47
C ARG A 63 -11.52 4.71 8.13
N LEU A 64 -12.36 3.68 8.09
CA LEU A 64 -12.69 2.96 6.85
C LEU A 64 -13.81 3.65 6.04
N TYR A 65 -14.59 4.50 6.69
CA TYR A 65 -15.68 5.26 6.07
C TYR A 65 -15.67 6.71 6.57
N ILE A 66 -15.95 7.64 5.66
CA ILE A 66 -16.10 9.07 5.92
C ILE A 66 -17.46 9.55 5.42
N GLN A 67 -17.87 10.74 5.83
CA GLN A 67 -19.06 11.38 5.29
C GLN A 67 -18.80 11.86 3.85
N LYS A 68 -19.74 11.59 2.93
CA LYS A 68 -19.64 11.96 1.51
C LYS A 68 -19.47 13.48 1.32
N ASN A 69 -20.15 14.28 2.11
CA ASN A 69 -20.17 15.74 2.01
C ASN A 69 -18.84 16.45 2.32
N ILE A 70 -17.83 15.73 2.83
CA ILE A 70 -16.49 16.31 3.07
C ILE A 70 -15.53 16.12 1.89
N LEU A 71 -15.99 15.45 0.81
CA LEU A 71 -15.23 15.25 -0.41
C LEU A 71 -15.55 16.37 -1.41
N ASP A 72 -14.51 16.84 -2.10
CA ASP A 72 -14.61 17.78 -3.22
C ASP A 72 -14.61 17.04 -4.59
N ALA A 73 -14.63 15.69 -4.57
CA ALA A 73 -14.68 14.86 -5.76
C ALA A 73 -16.05 14.98 -6.47
N GLY A 74 -16.03 14.93 -7.80
CA GLY A 74 -17.25 15.00 -8.60
C GLY A 74 -18.17 13.79 -8.39
N GLU A 75 -19.48 14.01 -8.37
CA GLU A 75 -20.45 12.91 -8.20
C GLU A 75 -20.33 11.86 -9.30
N ARG A 76 -20.04 12.28 -10.53
CA ARG A 76 -19.88 11.41 -11.68
C ARG A 76 -18.75 10.38 -11.49
N GLU A 77 -17.61 10.82 -10.97
CA GLU A 77 -16.45 9.99 -10.67
C GLU A 77 -16.76 9.03 -9.51
N LEU A 78 -17.46 9.51 -8.49
CA LEU A 78 -17.87 8.68 -7.36
C LEU A 78 -18.87 7.60 -7.77
N ASP A 79 -19.88 7.93 -8.57
CA ASP A 79 -20.86 6.97 -9.10
C ASP A 79 -20.20 5.94 -10.01
N TYR A 80 -19.22 6.37 -10.81
CA TYR A 80 -18.43 5.46 -11.64
C TYR A 80 -17.62 4.48 -10.77
N LEU A 81 -16.87 4.96 -9.79
CA LEU A 81 -16.09 4.11 -8.88
C LEU A 81 -16.98 3.14 -8.09
N LYS A 82 -18.19 3.56 -7.72
CA LYS A 82 -19.19 2.71 -7.08
C LYS A 82 -19.68 1.63 -8.03
N SER A 83 -20.03 1.96 -9.28
CA SER A 83 -20.49 0.98 -10.27
C SER A 83 -19.39 0.01 -10.69
N ALA A 84 -18.13 0.41 -10.66
CA ALA A 84 -16.97 -0.46 -10.82
C ALA A 84 -16.70 -1.37 -9.60
N GLY A 85 -17.49 -1.26 -8.53
CA GLY A 85 -17.31 -2.04 -7.30
C GLY A 85 -16.07 -1.65 -6.49
N PHE A 86 -15.44 -0.51 -6.78
CA PHE A 86 -14.19 -0.10 -6.14
C PHE A 86 -14.40 0.61 -4.81
N ILE A 87 -15.51 1.32 -4.69
CA ILE A 87 -15.95 1.98 -3.47
C ILE A 87 -17.36 1.53 -3.05
N ILE A 88 -17.62 1.62 -1.76
CA ILE A 88 -18.96 1.53 -1.18
C ILE A 88 -19.41 2.96 -0.87
N MET A 89 -20.59 3.33 -1.36
CA MET A 89 -21.16 4.64 -1.15
C MET A 89 -22.67 4.54 -0.95
N ASP A 90 -23.18 5.15 0.12
CA ASP A 90 -24.58 5.44 0.36
C ASP A 90 -24.84 6.96 0.37
N GLU A 91 -26.00 7.40 0.83
CA GLU A 91 -26.35 8.83 0.90
C GLU A 91 -25.43 9.65 1.80
N GLN A 92 -24.85 9.05 2.81
CA GLN A 92 -24.06 9.73 3.85
C GLN A 92 -22.60 9.35 3.88
N LYS A 93 -22.26 8.09 3.57
CA LYS A 93 -20.92 7.53 3.80
C LYS A 93 -20.29 6.99 2.52
N ILE A 94 -18.96 7.07 2.50
CA ILE A 94 -18.13 6.55 1.43
C ILE A 94 -16.87 5.91 2.00
N GLY A 95 -16.41 4.82 1.38
CA GLY A 95 -15.16 4.14 1.67
C GLY A 95 -14.78 3.16 0.57
N PHE A 96 -13.59 2.60 0.63
CA PHE A 96 -13.23 1.51 -0.28
C PHE A 96 -13.98 0.22 0.08
N VAL A 97 -14.26 -0.62 -0.91
CA VAL A 97 -14.94 -1.90 -0.72
C VAL A 97 -14.15 -2.86 0.19
N HIS A 98 -12.83 -2.77 0.19
CA HIS A 98 -11.93 -3.49 1.08
C HIS A 98 -10.86 -2.59 1.66
N GLN A 99 -10.50 -2.81 2.93
CA GLN A 99 -9.43 -2.08 3.60
C GLN A 99 -8.09 -2.23 2.87
N SER A 100 -7.80 -3.38 2.26
CA SER A 100 -6.57 -3.60 1.50
C SER A 100 -6.36 -2.61 0.37
N ILE A 101 -7.43 -2.06 -0.21
CA ILE A 101 -7.34 -1.01 -1.24
C ILE A 101 -6.83 0.30 -0.62
N LEU A 102 -7.37 0.67 0.54
CA LEU A 102 -6.88 1.83 1.29
C LEU A 102 -5.39 1.65 1.66
N ASP A 103 -5.04 0.48 2.18
CA ASP A 103 -3.66 0.17 2.59
C ASP A 103 -2.69 0.21 1.39
N TYR A 104 -3.13 -0.26 0.21
CA TYR A 104 -2.38 -0.16 -1.05
C TYR A 104 -2.08 1.30 -1.43
N PHE A 105 -3.08 2.19 -1.40
CA PHE A 105 -2.84 3.60 -1.76
C PHE A 105 -1.99 4.33 -0.72
N ILE A 106 -2.14 3.99 0.57
CA ILE A 106 -1.28 4.53 1.62
C ILE A 106 0.15 4.05 1.43
N SER A 107 0.39 2.76 1.14
CA SER A 107 1.73 2.23 0.90
C SER A 107 2.40 2.85 -0.32
N ASN A 108 1.66 3.09 -1.40
CA ASN A 108 2.18 3.80 -2.57
C ASN A 108 2.56 5.25 -2.27
N ARG A 109 1.83 5.92 -1.38
CA ARG A 109 2.23 7.24 -0.88
C ARG A 109 3.50 7.14 -0.05
N MET A 110 3.62 6.15 0.85
CA MET A 110 4.83 5.92 1.64
C MET A 110 6.07 5.73 0.75
N CYS A 111 5.94 5.02 -0.38
CA CYS A 111 7.02 4.91 -1.37
C CYS A 111 7.41 6.27 -1.95
N LYS A 112 6.43 7.10 -2.33
CA LYS A 112 6.69 8.45 -2.84
C LYS A 112 7.38 9.33 -1.80
N ASP A 113 6.92 9.28 -0.56
CA ASP A 113 7.48 10.06 0.55
C ASP A 113 8.93 9.61 0.81
N TYR A 114 9.22 8.30 0.74
CA TYR A 114 10.57 7.75 0.83
C TYR A 114 11.50 8.29 -0.27
N TYR A 115 11.05 8.24 -1.53
CA TYR A 115 11.83 8.76 -2.67
C TYR A 115 11.94 10.30 -2.67
N ASN A 116 11.07 11.00 -1.98
CA ASN A 116 11.18 12.43 -1.71
C ASN A 116 12.14 12.76 -0.56
N GLY A 117 12.70 11.75 0.10
CA GLY A 117 13.70 11.91 1.17
C GLY A 117 13.12 12.07 2.57
N GLU A 118 11.82 11.76 2.79
CA GLU A 118 11.25 11.75 4.13
C GLU A 118 11.86 10.61 4.97
N SER A 119 12.01 10.84 6.28
CA SER A 119 12.54 9.81 7.19
C SER A 119 11.52 8.69 7.40
N ILE A 120 11.99 7.49 7.75
CA ILE A 120 11.13 6.35 8.04
C ILE A 120 10.14 6.66 9.19
N GLU A 121 10.55 7.44 10.17
CA GLU A 121 9.69 7.87 11.28
C GLU A 121 8.55 8.78 10.79
N GLN A 122 8.84 9.70 9.87
CA GLN A 122 7.81 10.56 9.26
C GLN A 122 6.82 9.74 8.42
N ILE A 123 7.33 8.81 7.62
CA ILE A 123 6.54 7.91 6.76
C ILE A 123 5.63 7.00 7.58
N VAL A 124 6.16 6.35 8.62
CA VAL A 124 5.39 5.44 9.50
C VAL A 124 4.46 6.22 10.43
N GLY A 125 4.88 7.40 10.85
CA GLY A 125 4.12 8.31 11.70
C GLY A 125 4.28 8.03 13.21
N GLU A 126 3.56 8.84 13.99
CA GLU A 126 3.68 8.88 15.45
C GLU A 126 3.45 7.50 16.10
N LYS A 127 4.29 7.14 17.07
CA LYS A 127 4.30 5.84 17.75
C LYS A 127 2.96 5.44 18.37
N ASN A 128 2.20 6.40 18.88
CA ASN A 128 0.88 6.17 19.48
C ASN A 128 -0.21 5.87 18.43
N LYS A 129 -0.01 6.26 17.18
CA LYS A 129 -0.93 6.02 16.05
C LYS A 129 -0.55 4.77 15.22
N GLN A 130 0.52 4.10 15.57
CA GLN A 130 0.94 2.88 14.90
C GLN A 130 0.03 1.71 15.31
N THR A 131 -0.87 1.31 14.41
CA THR A 131 -1.86 0.24 14.58
C THR A 131 -1.46 -1.01 13.79
N LEU A 132 -2.25 -2.10 13.91
CA LEU A 132 -2.08 -3.28 13.05
C LEU A 132 -2.28 -2.96 11.57
N SER A 133 -3.17 -2.02 11.24
CA SER A 133 -3.32 -1.53 9.86
C SER A 133 -2.02 -0.86 9.38
N LYS A 134 -1.38 -0.04 10.23
CA LYS A 134 -0.08 0.56 9.90
C LYS A 134 1.00 -0.49 9.63
N ARG A 135 1.02 -1.57 10.42
CA ARG A 135 1.93 -2.71 10.17
C ARG A 135 1.75 -3.29 8.76
N TYR A 136 0.50 -3.47 8.31
CA TYR A 136 0.20 -3.99 6.98
C TYR A 136 0.59 -3.02 5.87
N GLN A 137 0.36 -1.71 6.07
CA GLN A 137 0.82 -0.67 5.15
C GLN A 137 2.34 -0.64 5.00
N VAL A 138 3.08 -0.77 6.12
CA VAL A 138 4.55 -0.88 6.11
C VAL A 138 5.01 -2.14 5.40
N GLN A 139 4.30 -3.26 5.56
CA GLN A 139 4.59 -4.48 4.82
C GLN A 139 4.49 -4.28 3.31
N MET A 140 3.38 -3.70 2.82
CA MET A 140 3.21 -3.40 1.41
C MET A 140 4.26 -2.39 0.91
N PHE A 141 4.58 -1.38 1.70
CA PHE A 141 5.63 -0.40 1.38
C PHE A 141 6.99 -1.07 1.19
N LEU A 142 7.43 -1.90 2.13
CA LEU A 142 8.71 -2.61 2.04
C LEU A 142 8.73 -3.63 0.89
N GLN A 143 7.62 -4.32 0.63
CA GLN A 143 7.50 -5.20 -0.53
C GLN A 143 7.64 -4.43 -1.84
N ASN A 144 7.02 -3.26 -1.97
CA ASN A 144 7.18 -2.40 -3.13
C ASN A 144 8.64 -1.93 -3.31
N LEU A 145 9.34 -1.60 -2.22
CA LEU A 145 10.77 -1.26 -2.30
C LEU A 145 11.59 -2.46 -2.77
N LEU A 146 11.35 -3.66 -2.22
CA LEU A 146 12.06 -4.87 -2.60
C LEU A 146 11.89 -5.21 -4.09
N GLU A 147 10.69 -5.03 -4.62
CA GLU A 147 10.39 -5.26 -6.04
C GLU A 147 11.07 -4.24 -6.96
N ASN A 148 11.27 -3.00 -6.50
CA ASN A 148 11.89 -1.95 -7.29
C ASN A 148 13.42 -1.91 -7.15
N ASP A 149 13.95 -1.91 -5.94
CA ASP A 149 15.39 -1.90 -5.64
C ASP A 149 15.67 -2.53 -4.26
N VAL A 150 16.43 -3.60 -4.29
CA VAL A 150 16.87 -4.33 -3.08
C VAL A 150 17.65 -3.43 -2.12
N SER A 151 18.45 -2.49 -2.63
CA SER A 151 19.24 -1.57 -1.79
C SER A 151 18.36 -0.60 -1.01
N ASP A 152 17.30 -0.09 -1.65
CA ASP A 152 16.31 0.77 -0.99
C ASP A 152 15.54 0.00 0.07
N PHE A 153 15.15 -1.24 -0.22
CA PHE A 153 14.50 -2.13 0.76
C PHE A 153 15.38 -2.36 1.99
N LEU A 154 16.65 -2.72 1.80
CA LEU A 154 17.59 -2.96 2.90
C LEU A 154 17.84 -1.67 3.71
N SER A 155 18.07 -0.54 3.02
CA SER A 155 18.28 0.76 3.68
C SER A 155 17.05 1.21 4.48
N ALA A 156 15.85 1.05 3.94
CA ALA A 156 14.61 1.36 4.64
C ALA A 156 14.39 0.43 5.85
N GLY A 157 14.73 -0.86 5.68
CA GLY A 157 14.65 -1.87 6.72
C GLY A 157 15.57 -1.57 7.90
N ASP A 158 16.84 -1.24 7.66
CA ASP A 158 17.79 -0.83 8.70
C ASP A 158 17.26 0.36 9.52
N LYS A 159 16.86 1.44 8.82
CA LYS A 159 16.28 2.62 9.48
C LYS A 159 15.02 2.31 10.27
N LEU A 160 14.18 1.38 9.77
CA LEU A 160 12.98 0.93 10.46
C LEU A 160 13.31 0.20 11.76
N VAL A 161 14.28 -0.72 11.71
CA VAL A 161 14.69 -1.56 12.86
C VAL A 161 15.39 -0.72 13.92
N ASP A 162 16.26 0.20 13.54
CA ASP A 162 17.04 1.03 14.45
C ASP A 162 16.22 2.12 15.15
N SER A 163 15.11 2.53 14.55
CA SER A 163 14.30 3.64 15.08
C SER A 163 13.63 3.32 16.41
N LEU A 164 13.87 4.14 17.45
CA LEU A 164 13.18 4.07 18.74
C LEU A 164 11.71 4.54 18.67
N GLN A 165 11.32 5.21 17.61
CA GLN A 165 9.97 5.75 17.41
C GLN A 165 9.02 4.72 16.79
N ILE A 166 9.53 3.57 16.33
CA ILE A 166 8.74 2.54 15.68
C ILE A 166 8.51 1.36 16.64
N ARG A 167 7.26 0.89 16.67
CA ARG A 167 6.87 -0.23 17.55
C ARG A 167 7.49 -1.54 17.07
N PRO A 168 7.89 -2.45 17.99
CA PRO A 168 8.57 -3.70 17.64
C PRO A 168 7.81 -4.54 16.61
N TYR A 169 6.50 -4.68 16.73
CA TYR A 169 5.70 -5.51 15.82
C TYR A 169 5.66 -4.98 14.37
N ILE A 170 5.95 -3.68 14.15
CA ILE A 170 6.14 -3.11 12.81
C ILE A 170 7.55 -3.43 12.31
N LYS A 171 8.56 -3.33 13.16
CA LYS A 171 9.95 -3.67 12.82
C LYS A 171 10.09 -5.12 12.35
N TYR A 172 9.36 -6.05 12.97
CA TYR A 172 9.37 -7.46 12.59
C TYR A 172 8.95 -7.72 11.15
N VAL A 173 8.19 -6.82 10.53
CA VAL A 173 7.77 -6.94 9.13
C VAL A 173 8.95 -7.05 8.18
N PHE A 174 10.02 -6.30 8.43
CA PHE A 174 11.23 -6.37 7.62
C PHE A 174 11.84 -7.77 7.61
N TYR A 175 12.00 -8.37 8.79
CA TYR A 175 12.54 -9.73 8.90
C TYR A 175 11.58 -10.80 8.32
N GLU A 176 10.27 -10.60 8.44
CA GLU A 176 9.28 -11.49 7.83
C GLU A 176 9.40 -11.50 6.30
N ILE A 177 9.59 -10.33 5.69
CA ILE A 177 9.79 -10.22 4.24
C ILE A 177 11.11 -10.88 3.84
N LEU A 178 12.23 -10.56 4.53
CA LEU A 178 13.53 -11.20 4.27
C LEU A 178 13.45 -12.74 4.28
N ARG A 179 12.71 -13.30 5.25
CA ARG A 179 12.54 -14.76 5.38
C ARG A 179 11.72 -15.36 4.24
N GLN A 180 10.87 -14.59 3.57
CA GLN A 180 9.99 -15.06 2.51
C GLN A 180 10.64 -15.00 1.13
N VAL A 181 11.80 -14.35 0.98
CA VAL A 181 12.53 -14.30 -0.28
C VAL A 181 13.08 -15.69 -0.58
N SER A 182 12.50 -16.35 -1.60
CA SER A 182 12.89 -17.71 -2.00
C SER A 182 14.22 -17.77 -2.75
N GLU A 183 14.49 -16.74 -3.57
CA GLU A 183 15.72 -16.60 -4.35
C GLU A 183 16.39 -15.26 -4.00
N PRO A 184 17.18 -15.20 -2.90
CA PRO A 184 17.75 -13.96 -2.43
C PRO A 184 18.86 -13.47 -3.38
N ASP A 185 18.77 -12.20 -3.73
CA ASP A 185 19.83 -11.44 -4.39
C ASP A 185 21.12 -11.43 -3.55
N GLU A 186 22.28 -11.26 -4.19
CA GLU A 186 23.59 -11.22 -3.53
C GLU A 186 23.64 -10.18 -2.40
N LYS A 187 23.02 -9.02 -2.57
CA LYS A 187 22.94 -7.97 -1.55
C LYS A 187 22.19 -8.43 -0.30
N ILE A 188 21.10 -9.19 -0.46
CA ILE A 188 20.37 -9.78 0.68
C ILE A 188 21.22 -10.78 1.42
N VAL A 189 21.93 -11.64 0.67
CA VAL A 189 22.84 -12.65 1.25
C VAL A 189 23.96 -11.97 2.04
N GLU A 190 24.57 -10.93 1.50
CA GLU A 190 25.62 -10.17 2.18
C GLU A 190 25.09 -9.45 3.41
N TYR A 191 23.90 -8.84 3.32
CA TYR A 191 23.23 -8.20 4.44
C TYR A 191 23.04 -9.19 5.60
N VAL A 192 22.43 -10.33 5.35
CA VAL A 192 22.16 -11.35 6.38
C VAL A 192 23.47 -11.87 6.98
N LYS A 193 24.52 -12.10 6.18
CA LYS A 193 25.83 -12.52 6.70
C LYS A 193 26.46 -11.47 7.62
N ARG A 194 26.29 -10.19 7.32
CA ARG A 194 26.77 -9.08 8.16
C ARG A 194 26.06 -9.06 9.50
N GLU A 195 24.73 -9.10 9.51
CA GLU A 195 23.92 -9.07 10.73
C GLU A 195 24.24 -10.27 11.63
N CYS A 196 24.34 -11.49 11.09
CA CYS A 196 24.69 -12.68 11.87
C CYS A 196 26.09 -12.61 12.51
N LYS A 197 27.06 -11.89 11.90
CA LYS A 197 28.40 -11.70 12.47
C LYS A 197 28.40 -10.67 13.61
N ASP A 198 27.56 -9.67 13.54
CA ASP A 198 27.48 -8.62 14.57
C ASP A 198 26.70 -9.08 15.82
N GLU A 199 25.71 -9.97 15.67
CA GLU A 199 25.07 -10.63 16.81
C GLU A 199 26.04 -11.52 17.59
N GLY A 200 26.94 -12.25 16.91
CA GLY A 200 27.96 -13.08 17.55
C GLY A 200 29.05 -12.29 18.32
N LYS A 201 29.02 -10.96 18.29
CA LYS A 201 29.93 -10.10 19.07
C LYS A 201 29.26 -9.44 20.27
N ARG A 202 27.94 -9.64 20.46
CA ARG A 202 27.17 -9.05 21.58
C ARG A 202 27.00 -9.99 22.77
N ASP A 203 27.49 -11.24 22.68
CA ASP A 203 27.69 -12.20 23.78
C ASP A 203 29.15 -12.15 24.29
#